data_127b0349cdcaacdd3cab44fd161bcd1e
#
_entry.id   127b0349cdcaacdd3cab44fd161bcd1e
#
_cell.length_a   1.000
_cell.length_b   1.000
_cell.length_c   1.000
_cell.angle_alpha   90.00
_cell.angle_beta   90.00
_cell.angle_gamma   90.00
#
_symmetry.space_group_name_H-M   'P 1'
#
loop_
_entity.id
_entity.type
_entity.pdbx_description
1 polymer ?
#
loop_
_entity_poly.entity_id
_entity_poly.type
_entity_poly.pdbx_seq_one_letter_code
_entity_poly.pdbx_strand_id
1 'polypeptide(L)'
;MTERRLLIVEDDEPLRSIVARHLRARGWVVVEATSAEEATMALADGPRPALVLLDINLPGETGWDLLRRGAVGGPGGPPVVVVTATTIGPRRLREFGVAGYLPKPFALETLLEVSERFAAPPGPGPDKRAHPDGAPEPTLEDGG
;
A
#
# COMPACT_ATOMS: atom_id res chain seq x y z
N MET A 1 19.74 2.57 -7.78
CA MET A 1 18.64 1.63 -7.77
C MET A 1 17.61 2.05 -6.73
N THR A 2 16.37 2.10 -7.10
CA THR A 2 15.32 2.57 -6.20
C THR A 2 14.83 1.43 -5.30
N GLU A 3 14.78 1.69 -4.00
CA GLU A 3 14.24 0.72 -3.05
C GLU A 3 12.73 0.61 -3.23
N ARG A 4 12.25 -0.61 -3.12
CA ARG A 4 10.81 -0.85 -3.10
C ARG A 4 10.37 -0.94 -1.64
N ARG A 5 9.62 0.04 -1.19
CA ARG A 5 9.17 0.09 0.19
C ARG A 5 7.72 -0.31 0.30
N LEU A 6 7.42 -1.09 1.33
CA LEU A 6 6.08 -1.56 1.60
C LEU A 6 5.80 -1.40 3.08
N LEU A 7 4.64 -0.86 3.40
CA LEU A 7 4.18 -0.77 4.78
C LEU A 7 3.09 -1.83 4.98
N ILE A 8 3.28 -2.70 5.96
CA ILE A 8 2.25 -3.66 6.34
C ILE A 8 1.68 -3.26 7.69
N VAL A 9 0.35 -3.13 7.75
CA VAL A 9 -0.38 -2.73 8.96
C VAL A 9 -1.25 -3.91 9.37
N GLU A 10 -0.83 -4.63 10.40
CA GLU A 10 -1.45 -5.88 10.81
C GLU A 10 -1.09 -6.16 12.26
N ASP A 11 -2.09 -6.38 13.11
CA ASP A 11 -1.84 -6.64 14.52
C ASP A 11 -1.55 -8.11 14.83
N ASP A 12 -1.92 -9.03 13.94
CA ASP A 12 -1.62 -10.46 14.11
C ASP A 12 -0.13 -10.67 13.88
N GLU A 13 0.63 -10.85 14.93
CA GLU A 13 2.08 -10.93 14.83
C GLU A 13 2.59 -12.09 13.99
N PRO A 14 2.11 -13.33 14.16
CA PRO A 14 2.60 -14.42 13.32
C PRO A 14 2.33 -14.19 11.84
N LEU A 15 1.16 -13.69 11.50
CA LEU A 15 0.82 -13.41 10.11
C LEU A 15 1.70 -12.29 9.55
N ARG A 16 1.82 -11.19 10.29
CA ARG A 16 2.63 -10.07 9.85
C ARG A 16 4.09 -10.48 9.64
N SER A 17 4.65 -11.25 10.58
CA SER A 17 6.03 -11.69 10.50
C SER A 17 6.30 -12.57 9.30
N ILE A 18 5.39 -13.52 9.03
CA ILE A 18 5.55 -14.41 7.88
C ILE A 18 5.49 -13.63 6.57
N VAL A 19 4.50 -12.75 6.45
CA VAL A 19 4.34 -11.95 5.24
C VAL A 19 5.55 -11.06 5.03
N ALA A 20 5.99 -10.37 6.08
CA ALA A 20 7.14 -9.47 5.99
C ALA A 20 8.40 -10.21 5.55
N ARG A 21 8.63 -11.41 6.11
CA ARG A 21 9.80 -12.19 5.76
C ARG A 21 9.82 -12.58 4.29
N HIS A 22 8.68 -13.01 3.77
CA HIS A 22 8.62 -13.42 2.37
C HIS A 22 8.71 -12.23 1.41
N LEU A 23 8.17 -11.09 1.80
CA LEU A 23 8.31 -9.88 1.01
C LEU A 23 9.76 -9.41 0.97
N ARG A 24 10.43 -9.46 2.13
CA ARG A 24 11.85 -9.09 2.19
C ARG A 24 12.70 -10.01 1.32
N ALA A 25 12.35 -11.29 1.28
CA ALA A 25 13.06 -12.24 0.41
C ALA A 25 12.88 -11.91 -1.07
N ARG A 26 11.83 -11.17 -1.42
CA ARG A 26 11.59 -10.72 -2.79
C ARG A 26 12.15 -9.34 -3.07
N GLY A 27 12.92 -8.77 -2.15
CA GLY A 27 13.59 -7.50 -2.34
C GLY A 27 12.85 -6.28 -1.80
N TRP A 28 11.73 -6.48 -1.13
CA TRP A 28 11.01 -5.35 -0.53
C TRP A 28 11.70 -4.88 0.75
N VAL A 29 11.69 -3.57 0.94
CA VAL A 29 12.01 -2.97 2.24
C VAL A 29 10.69 -2.85 2.97
N VAL A 30 10.48 -3.66 4.00
CA VAL A 30 9.19 -3.76 4.68
C VAL A 30 9.25 -3.06 6.02
N VAL A 31 8.32 -2.14 6.23
CA VAL A 31 8.09 -1.50 7.51
C VAL A 31 6.82 -2.12 8.09
N GLU A 32 6.87 -2.51 9.36
CA GLU A 32 5.76 -3.18 10.02
C GLU A 32 5.11 -2.25 11.01
N ALA A 33 3.78 -2.19 11.00
CA ALA A 33 2.99 -1.44 11.97
C ALA A 33 1.93 -2.36 12.52
N THR A 34 1.67 -2.26 13.82
CA THR A 34 0.69 -3.11 14.49
C THR A 34 -0.64 -2.40 14.72
N SER A 35 -0.70 -1.12 14.40
CA SER A 35 -1.89 -0.29 14.65
C SER A 35 -1.94 0.84 13.64
N ALA A 36 -3.08 1.49 13.56
CA ALA A 36 -3.23 2.67 12.70
C ALA A 36 -2.32 3.81 13.19
N GLU A 37 -2.14 3.93 14.49
CA GLU A 37 -1.27 4.94 15.05
C GLU A 37 0.18 4.74 14.63
N GLU A 38 0.66 3.48 14.71
CA GLU A 38 2.02 3.18 14.26
C GLU A 38 2.17 3.42 12.77
N ALA A 39 1.15 3.07 11.99
CA ALA A 39 1.17 3.30 10.56
C ALA A 39 1.28 4.79 10.24
N THR A 40 0.53 5.62 10.97
CA THR A 40 0.58 7.07 10.80
C THR A 40 1.99 7.60 11.05
N MET A 41 2.63 7.12 12.12
CA MET A 41 3.99 7.52 12.43
C MET A 41 4.98 7.08 11.36
N ALA A 42 4.83 5.85 10.89
CA ALA A 42 5.72 5.32 9.85
C ALA A 42 5.59 6.12 8.55
N LEU A 43 4.37 6.52 8.21
CA LEU A 43 4.14 7.32 7.00
C LEU A 43 4.71 8.73 7.13
N ALA A 44 4.69 9.28 8.33
CA ALA A 44 5.21 10.63 8.57
C ALA A 44 6.74 10.67 8.57
N ASP A 45 7.38 9.61 9.04
CA ASP A 45 8.81 9.63 9.32
C ASP A 45 9.68 9.11 8.18
N GLY A 46 9.12 8.45 7.22
CA GLY A 46 9.94 7.75 6.24
C GLY A 46 9.62 8.12 4.81
N PRO A 47 10.38 7.54 3.88
CA PRO A 47 10.04 7.66 2.47
C PRO A 47 8.70 7.02 2.19
N ARG A 48 8.02 7.53 1.19
CA ARG A 48 6.72 7.06 0.78
C ARG A 48 6.80 5.59 0.35
N PRO A 49 5.93 4.73 0.89
CA PRO A 49 5.91 3.34 0.42
C PRO A 49 5.28 3.24 -0.97
N ALA A 50 5.69 2.22 -1.70
CA ALA A 50 5.11 1.90 -3.00
C ALA A 50 3.78 1.17 -2.83
N LEU A 51 3.53 0.60 -1.65
CA LEU A 51 2.32 -0.16 -1.37
C LEU A 51 2.08 -0.21 0.12
N VAL A 52 0.81 -0.16 0.52
CA VAL A 52 0.40 -0.38 1.90
C VAL A 52 -0.53 -1.59 1.91
N LEU A 53 -0.18 -2.60 2.70
CA LEU A 53 -1.06 -3.72 2.99
C LEU A 53 -1.74 -3.41 4.31
N LEU A 54 -3.06 -3.30 4.30
CA LEU A 54 -3.79 -2.76 5.44
C LEU A 54 -4.91 -3.68 5.88
N ASP A 55 -4.85 -4.13 7.14
CA ASP A 55 -5.99 -4.78 7.75
C ASP A 55 -6.94 -3.72 8.28
N ILE A 56 -8.21 -3.96 8.09
CA ILE A 56 -9.26 -3.05 8.58
C ILE A 56 -9.49 -3.27 10.09
N ASN A 57 -9.39 -4.52 10.54
CA ASN A 57 -9.70 -4.85 11.93
C ASN A 57 -8.48 -4.70 12.82
N LEU A 58 -8.17 -3.47 13.18
CA LEU A 58 -7.04 -3.14 14.04
C LEU A 58 -7.54 -2.75 15.42
N PRO A 59 -6.72 -2.94 16.47
CA PRO A 59 -7.09 -2.45 17.80
C PRO A 59 -7.09 -0.92 17.81
N GLY A 60 -8.03 -0.34 18.56
CA GLY A 60 -8.15 1.11 18.59
C GLY A 60 -8.75 1.65 17.31
N GLU A 61 -8.03 2.52 16.62
CA GLU A 61 -8.48 3.02 15.33
C GLU A 61 -8.46 1.91 14.29
N THR A 62 -9.47 1.91 13.43
CA THR A 62 -9.58 0.89 12.38
C THR A 62 -8.79 1.31 11.15
N GLY A 63 -8.66 0.38 10.21
CA GLY A 63 -8.08 0.72 8.92
C GLY A 63 -8.90 1.74 8.15
N TRP A 64 -10.23 1.75 8.36
CA TRP A 64 -11.08 2.78 7.75
C TRP A 64 -10.69 4.18 8.23
N ASP A 65 -10.36 4.32 9.52
CA ASP A 65 -9.95 5.61 10.06
C ASP A 65 -8.67 6.09 9.39
N LEU A 66 -7.73 5.17 9.17
CA LEU A 66 -6.50 5.52 8.48
C LEU A 66 -6.77 5.98 7.05
N LEU A 67 -7.66 5.29 6.35
CA LEU A 67 -8.03 5.67 4.99
C LEU A 67 -8.73 7.02 4.95
N ARG A 68 -9.59 7.30 5.93
CA ARG A 68 -10.30 8.58 5.98
C ARG A 68 -9.39 9.77 6.16
N ARG A 69 -8.26 9.59 6.82
CA ARG A 69 -7.29 10.69 6.97
C ARG A 69 -6.62 11.06 5.67
N GLY A 70 -6.71 10.21 4.65
CA GLY A 70 -6.15 10.53 3.35
C GLY A 70 -4.64 10.38 3.25
N ALA A 71 -4.01 9.81 4.27
CA ALA A 71 -2.56 9.58 4.22
C ALA A 71 -2.19 8.46 3.27
N VAL A 72 -3.10 7.54 3.01
CA VAL A 72 -2.91 6.42 2.11
C VAL A 72 -4.15 6.27 1.24
N GLY A 73 -3.98 5.62 0.10
CA GLY A 73 -5.09 5.44 -0.82
C GLY A 73 -5.47 6.73 -1.52
N GLY A 74 -6.36 6.60 -2.50
CA GLY A 74 -6.84 7.76 -3.22
C GLY A 74 -5.77 8.47 -4.04
N PRO A 75 -6.15 9.60 -4.68
CA PRO A 75 -5.19 10.36 -5.49
C PRO A 75 -4.09 10.94 -4.62
N GLY A 76 -2.86 10.75 -5.02
CA GLY A 76 -1.72 11.34 -4.32
C GLY A 76 -1.19 10.54 -3.16
N GLY A 77 -1.94 9.55 -2.65
CA GLY A 77 -1.45 8.70 -1.59
C GLY A 77 -0.83 7.41 -2.13
N PRO A 78 -0.07 6.67 -1.31
CA PRO A 78 0.41 5.37 -1.75
C PRO A 78 -0.77 4.41 -1.95
N PRO A 79 -0.69 3.50 -2.93
CA PRO A 79 -1.77 2.54 -3.15
C PRO A 79 -1.93 1.60 -1.97
N VAL A 80 -3.19 1.23 -1.70
CA VAL A 80 -3.53 0.36 -0.57
C VAL A 80 -4.20 -0.90 -1.09
N VAL A 81 -3.75 -2.04 -0.61
CA VAL A 81 -4.48 -3.29 -0.73
C VAL A 81 -4.98 -3.64 0.66
N VAL A 82 -6.30 -3.76 0.78
CA VAL A 82 -6.92 -4.13 2.05
C VAL A 82 -6.85 -5.64 2.19
N VAL A 83 -6.31 -6.12 3.32
CA VAL A 83 -6.15 -7.55 3.60
C VAL A 83 -6.90 -7.84 4.90
N THR A 84 -8.10 -8.40 4.83
CA THR A 84 -8.93 -8.50 6.01
C THR A 84 -9.89 -9.69 5.92
N ALA A 85 -10.32 -10.18 7.08
CA ALA A 85 -11.35 -11.22 7.17
C ALA A 85 -12.76 -10.65 6.94
N THR A 86 -12.92 -9.34 7.07
CA THR A 86 -14.21 -8.69 6.87
C THR A 86 -14.56 -8.68 5.39
N THR A 87 -15.80 -9.03 5.06
CA THR A 87 -16.28 -8.96 3.69
C THR A 87 -16.56 -7.50 3.34
N ILE A 88 -15.99 -7.04 2.24
CA ILE A 88 -16.13 -5.65 1.81
C ILE A 88 -16.63 -5.63 0.38
N GLY A 89 -17.71 -4.90 0.14
CA GLY A 89 -18.27 -4.80 -1.20
C GLY A 89 -17.48 -3.84 -2.08
N PRO A 90 -17.61 -4.00 -3.41
CA PRO A 90 -16.83 -3.19 -4.35
C PRO A 90 -17.13 -1.71 -4.26
N ARG A 91 -18.35 -1.34 -3.90
CA ARG A 91 -18.71 0.07 -3.75
C ARG A 91 -17.88 0.75 -2.66
N ARG A 92 -17.73 0.06 -1.51
CA ARG A 92 -16.98 0.61 -0.40
C ARG A 92 -15.49 0.72 -0.74
N LEU A 93 -14.98 -0.28 -1.44
CA LEU A 93 -13.58 -0.23 -1.88
C LEU A 93 -13.33 0.97 -2.79
N ARG A 94 -14.25 1.23 -3.71
CA ARG A 94 -14.12 2.39 -4.60
C ARG A 94 -14.24 3.70 -3.83
N GLU A 95 -15.16 3.73 -2.88
CA GLU A 95 -15.42 4.92 -2.06
C GLU A 95 -14.15 5.38 -1.33
N PHE A 96 -13.38 4.43 -0.83
CA PHE A 96 -12.14 4.74 -0.11
C PHE A 96 -10.91 4.77 -1.00
N GLY A 97 -11.05 4.52 -2.29
CA GLY A 97 -9.93 4.61 -3.23
C GLY A 97 -8.86 3.57 -3.04
N VAL A 98 -9.24 2.37 -2.59
CA VAL A 98 -8.25 1.30 -2.43
C VAL A 98 -7.97 0.64 -3.76
N ALA A 99 -6.72 0.20 -3.95
CA ALA A 99 -6.28 -0.40 -5.19
C ALA A 99 -6.70 -1.86 -5.31
N GLY A 100 -6.81 -2.56 -4.19
CA GLY A 100 -7.18 -3.97 -4.22
C GLY A 100 -7.66 -4.46 -2.87
N TYR A 101 -8.18 -5.68 -2.88
CA TYR A 101 -8.73 -6.31 -1.69
C TYR A 101 -8.38 -7.80 -1.72
N LEU A 102 -7.84 -8.30 -0.62
CA LEU A 102 -7.49 -9.70 -0.48
C LEU A 102 -8.14 -10.23 0.79
N PRO A 103 -9.15 -11.10 0.67
CA PRO A 103 -9.81 -11.64 1.87
C PRO A 103 -8.94 -12.67 2.58
N LYS A 104 -9.01 -12.68 3.90
CA LYS A 104 -8.40 -13.72 4.72
C LYS A 104 -9.36 -14.89 4.84
N PRO A 105 -8.87 -16.12 4.87
CA PRO A 105 -7.49 -16.54 4.68
C PRO A 105 -7.07 -16.48 3.22
N PHE A 106 -5.83 -16.23 2.95
CA PHE A 106 -5.30 -16.15 1.60
C PHE A 106 -4.08 -17.05 1.46
N ALA A 107 -3.76 -17.41 0.23
CA ALA A 107 -2.50 -18.09 -0.05
C ALA A 107 -1.38 -17.05 -0.09
N LEU A 108 -0.24 -17.39 0.50
CA LEU A 108 0.89 -16.47 0.53
C LEU A 108 1.31 -16.06 -0.88
N GLU A 109 1.31 -17.00 -1.82
CA GLU A 109 1.66 -16.70 -3.22
C GLU A 109 0.74 -15.63 -3.79
N THR A 110 -0.54 -15.69 -3.46
CA THR A 110 -1.51 -14.69 -3.94
C THR A 110 -1.16 -13.31 -3.39
N LEU A 111 -0.80 -13.24 -2.11
CA LEU A 111 -0.42 -11.95 -1.53
C LEU A 111 0.83 -11.40 -2.20
N LEU A 112 1.81 -12.24 -2.47
CA LEU A 112 3.04 -11.80 -3.12
C LEU A 112 2.77 -11.29 -4.53
N GLU A 113 1.89 -11.98 -5.28
CA GLU A 113 1.50 -11.54 -6.63
C GLU A 113 0.75 -10.22 -6.60
N VAL A 114 -0.18 -10.09 -5.66
CA VAL A 114 -0.96 -8.87 -5.50
C VAL A 114 -0.06 -7.70 -5.16
N SER A 115 0.94 -7.93 -4.31
CA SER A 115 1.89 -6.89 -3.95
C SER A 115 2.67 -6.37 -5.17
N GLU A 116 3.09 -7.27 -6.06
CA GLU A 116 3.77 -6.85 -7.28
C GLU A 116 2.82 -6.11 -8.22
N ARG A 117 1.59 -6.59 -8.30
CA ARG A 117 0.63 -6.06 -9.26
C ARG A 117 0.17 -4.64 -8.92
N PHE A 118 -0.08 -4.37 -7.64
CA PHE A 118 -0.67 -3.10 -7.24
C PHE A 118 0.32 -2.08 -6.72
N ALA A 119 1.59 -2.45 -6.56
CA ALA A 119 2.59 -1.49 -6.10
C ALA A 119 2.77 -0.39 -7.13
N ALA A 120 2.96 0.82 -6.65
CA ALA A 120 3.31 1.93 -7.52
C ALA A 120 4.66 1.62 -8.18
N PRO A 121 4.85 2.03 -9.43
CA PRO A 121 6.15 1.81 -10.06
C PRO A 121 7.22 2.60 -9.33
N PRO A 122 8.49 2.18 -9.41
CA PRO A 122 9.57 2.96 -8.83
C PRO A 122 9.50 4.37 -9.36
N GLY A 123 9.64 5.33 -8.47
CA GLY A 123 9.58 6.72 -8.88
C GLY A 123 10.69 7.07 -9.84
N PRO A 124 10.48 8.10 -10.66
CA PRO A 124 11.50 8.51 -11.62
C PRO A 124 12.68 9.20 -10.97
N GLY A 125 12.72 9.31 -9.72
CA GLY A 125 13.73 10.07 -9.05
C GLY A 125 13.28 11.50 -8.85
N PRO A 126 14.03 12.27 -8.11
CA PRO A 126 13.53 13.57 -7.66
C PRO A 126 13.28 14.57 -8.74
N ASP A 127 13.74 14.31 -9.92
CA ASP A 127 13.49 15.25 -10.95
C ASP A 127 12.36 14.87 -11.78
N LYS A 128 11.85 14.60 -12.14
CA LYS A 128 11.10 14.19 -13.17
C LYS A 128 9.94 14.52 -13.47
N ARG A 129 10.05 14.44 -13.56
CA ARG A 129 9.26 14.58 -14.02
C ARG A 129 8.56 15.13 -14.06
N ALA A 130 8.44 15.25 -14.44
CA ALA A 130 8.01 15.36 -14.75
C ALA A 130 7.52 15.65 -15.03
N HIS A 131 7.13 15.79 -15.47
CA HIS A 131 6.89 15.72 -16.23
C HIS A 131 6.49 16.08 -16.24
N PRO A 132 6.54 16.61 -16.22
CA PRO A 132 6.39 16.71 -16.75
C PRO A 132 6.04 16.72 -16.86
N ASP A 133 5.72 17.09 -16.98
CA ASP A 133 5.77 16.76 -17.53
C ASP A 133 5.58 16.33 -17.76
N GLY A 134 5.17 16.72 -17.84
CA GLY A 134 5.45 16.03 -18.44
C GLY A 134 5.10 15.48 -18.61
N ALA A 135 4.91 15.80 -18.77
CA ALA A 135 5.02 15.11 -19.30
C ALA A 135 4.71 14.57 -19.58
N PRO A 136 4.42 14.70 -19.76
CA PRO A 136 4.34 13.92 -20.32
C PRO A 136 3.93 13.47 -20.53
N GLU A 137 3.49 13.62 -20.86
CA GLU A 137 3.46 13.01 -21.32
C GLU A 137 2.96 12.53 -21.44
N PRO A 138 2.63 12.80 -21.79
CA PRO A 138 2.37 12.16 -22.25
C PRO A 138 1.79 11.65 -22.29
N THR A 139 1.32 12.03 -22.79
CA THR A 139 1.21 11.48 -23.11
C THR A 139 0.66 11.18 -23.31
N LEU A 140 0.28 11.56 -23.57
CA LEU A 140 0.17 11.17 -23.92
C LEU A 140 -0.34 11.05 -24.07
N GLU A 141 -0.32 11.46 -24.06
CA GLU A 141 -0.28 11.25 -24.31
C GLU A 141 -0.53 11.22 -24.38
N ASP A 142 -0.86 11.64 -24.67
CA ASP A 142 -0.58 11.47 -24.80
C ASP A 142 -0.66 11.47 -24.92
N GLY A 143 -0.91 12.11 -25.02
CA GLY A 143 -0.46 12.00 -25.30
C GLY A 143 -0.50 12.08 -25.36
N GLY A 144 -0.68 12.40 -25.44
CA GLY A 144 -0.17 12.31 -25.65
C GLY A 144 -0.17 12.23 -25.54
#